data_955adca4620f227d661b1f34d8e2f10b
#
_entry.id   955adca4620f227d661b1f34d8e2f10b
#
_cell.length_a   1.000
_cell.length_b   1.000
_cell.length_c   1.000
_cell.angle_alpha   90.00
_cell.angle_beta   90.00
_cell.angle_gamma   90.00
#
_symmetry.space_group_name_H-M   'P 1'
#
loop_
_entity.id
_entity.type
_entity.pdbx_description
1 polymer ?
#
loop_
_entity_poly.entity_id
_entity_poly.type
_entity_poly.pdbx_seq_one_letter_code
_entity_poly.pdbx_strand_id
1 'polypeptide(L)'
;MTHALAISEHPKAPNGLTLPLSRYLASPELAKHRAMVAVELEVLAKKLDRFGWERDRNSPAHDRLIIDWMDALQDYPLDEIRAACREAVMARPNAMPNEGHIVSKIMEARAAFVRLNPPTTAPEPRQERMSAERAAEIMAEVGFRPKTFGGQE
;
A
#
# COMPACT_ATOMS: atom_id res chain seq x y z
N MET A 1 1.24 31.63 -17.47
CA MET A 1 2.23 30.96 -16.60
C MET A 1 1.65 29.64 -16.14
N THR A 2 2.03 28.59 -16.82
CA THR A 2 1.60 27.21 -16.52
C THR A 2 2.42 26.70 -15.32
N HIS A 3 1.83 26.70 -14.14
CA HIS A 3 2.38 25.93 -13.03
C HIS A 3 2.23 24.44 -13.38
N ALA A 4 3.30 23.86 -13.94
CA ALA A 4 3.47 22.42 -13.93
C ALA A 4 3.49 22.01 -12.46
N LEU A 5 2.41 21.34 -12.02
CA LEU A 5 2.41 20.63 -10.76
C LEU A 5 3.54 19.59 -10.88
N ALA A 6 4.62 19.85 -10.17
CA ALA A 6 5.67 18.84 -10.00
C ALA A 6 4.96 17.59 -9.47
N ILE A 7 4.96 16.53 -10.26
CA ILE A 7 4.55 15.20 -9.82
C ILE A 7 5.58 14.85 -8.76
N SER A 8 5.21 15.05 -7.50
CA SER A 8 6.03 14.66 -6.36
C SER A 8 6.16 13.14 -6.47
N GLU A 9 7.34 12.66 -6.84
CA GLU A 9 7.62 11.22 -6.86
C GLU A 9 7.56 10.72 -5.42
N HIS A 10 6.48 10.06 -5.10
CA HIS A 10 6.31 9.43 -3.80
C HIS A 10 7.32 8.28 -3.62
N PRO A 11 7.92 8.13 -2.42
CA PRO A 11 8.81 7.03 -2.13
C PRO A 11 8.11 5.68 -2.36
N LYS A 12 8.84 4.74 -2.96
CA LYS A 12 8.32 3.42 -3.30
C LYS A 12 8.99 2.34 -2.46
N ALA A 13 8.22 1.33 -2.13
CA ALA A 13 8.74 0.09 -1.56
C ALA A 13 9.45 -0.76 -2.63
N PRO A 14 10.24 -1.79 -2.23
CA PRO A 14 10.94 -2.68 -3.18
C PRO A 14 10.02 -3.36 -4.21
N ASN A 15 8.75 -3.54 -3.90
CA ASN A 15 7.74 -4.08 -4.81
C ASN A 15 7.13 -3.03 -5.76
N GLY A 16 7.68 -1.82 -5.81
CA GLY A 16 7.25 -0.72 -6.68
C GLY A 16 6.01 0.04 -6.21
N LEU A 17 5.37 -0.38 -5.12
CA LEU A 17 4.20 0.31 -4.56
C LEU A 17 4.63 1.56 -3.78
N THR A 18 3.79 2.60 -3.84
CA THR A 18 3.97 3.80 -3.01
C THR A 18 3.85 3.44 -1.52
N LEU A 19 4.78 3.94 -0.71
CA LEU A 19 4.71 3.83 0.75
C LEU A 19 3.49 4.58 1.29
N PRO A 20 2.95 4.20 2.47
CA PRO A 20 1.88 4.95 3.11
C PRO A 20 2.27 6.43 3.29
N LEU A 21 1.41 7.34 2.82
CA LEU A 21 1.70 8.78 2.79
C LEU A 21 1.92 9.36 4.20
N SER A 22 1.21 8.85 5.20
CA SER A 22 1.37 9.26 6.60
C SER A 22 2.76 8.99 7.18
N ARG A 23 3.55 8.10 6.55
CA ARG A 23 4.90 7.77 7.04
C ARG A 23 5.97 8.79 6.66
N TYR A 24 5.73 9.60 5.64
CA TYR A 24 6.76 10.51 5.14
C TYR A 24 6.29 11.92 4.84
N LEU A 25 4.98 12.16 4.70
CA LEU A 25 4.47 13.51 4.54
C LEU A 25 4.53 14.29 5.86
N ALA A 26 4.98 15.53 5.78
CA ALA A 26 4.87 16.45 6.90
C ALA A 26 3.40 16.76 7.23
N SER A 27 3.10 17.10 8.48
CA SER A 27 1.72 17.33 8.94
C SER A 27 0.91 18.29 8.06
N PRO A 28 1.44 19.44 7.56
CA PRO A 28 0.69 20.32 6.68
C PRO A 28 0.36 19.69 5.33
N GLU A 29 1.29 18.89 4.78
CA GLU A 29 1.11 18.21 3.49
C GLU A 29 0.10 17.08 3.61
N LEU A 30 0.17 16.31 4.70
CA LEU A 30 -0.80 15.28 5.00
C LEU A 30 -2.20 15.88 5.20
N ALA A 31 -2.32 17.00 5.92
CA ALA A 31 -3.59 17.70 6.10
C ALA A 31 -4.17 18.15 4.75
N LYS A 32 -3.34 18.69 3.86
CA LYS A 32 -3.75 19.06 2.50
C LYS A 32 -4.21 17.85 1.70
N HIS A 33 -3.47 16.73 1.77
CA HIS A 33 -3.87 15.50 1.11
C HIS A 33 -5.21 14.99 1.64
N ARG A 34 -5.42 14.95 2.96
CA ARG A 34 -6.69 14.58 3.60
C ARG A 34 -7.85 15.46 3.13
N ALA A 35 -7.63 16.76 2.99
CA ALA A 35 -8.64 17.67 2.43
C ALA A 35 -9.00 17.32 0.98
N MET A 36 -8.04 16.89 0.16
CA MET A 36 -8.32 16.42 -1.20
C MET A 36 -9.09 15.10 -1.22
N VAL A 37 -8.84 14.20 -0.27
CA VAL A 37 -9.66 12.97 -0.10
C VAL A 37 -11.11 13.32 0.20
N ALA A 38 -11.35 14.30 1.08
CA ALA A 38 -12.71 14.79 1.37
C ALA A 38 -13.40 15.35 0.11
N VAL A 39 -12.65 16.04 -0.76
CA VAL A 39 -13.18 16.52 -2.06
C VAL A 39 -13.60 15.36 -2.96
N GLU A 40 -12.84 14.27 -3.02
CA GLU A 40 -13.22 13.09 -3.84
C GLU A 40 -14.52 12.45 -3.33
N LEU A 41 -14.73 12.42 -2.03
CA LEU A 41 -16.00 11.96 -1.43
C LEU A 41 -17.17 12.86 -1.87
N GLU A 42 -17.00 14.17 -1.84
CA GLU A 42 -18.02 15.13 -2.30
C GLU A 42 -18.32 14.96 -3.81
N VAL A 43 -17.30 14.66 -4.62
CA VAL A 43 -17.47 14.39 -6.05
C VAL A 43 -18.30 13.12 -6.27
N LEU A 44 -18.04 12.05 -5.50
CA LEU A 44 -18.84 10.83 -5.54
C LEU A 44 -20.29 11.09 -5.16
N ALA A 45 -20.51 11.82 -4.06
CA ALA A 45 -21.84 12.19 -3.60
C ALA A 45 -22.63 12.95 -4.66
N LYS A 46 -21.99 13.91 -5.35
CA LYS A 46 -22.60 14.65 -6.46
C LYS A 46 -22.94 13.77 -7.66
N LYS A 47 -22.07 12.82 -8.02
CA LYS A 47 -22.29 11.93 -9.16
C LYS A 47 -23.44 10.97 -8.92
N LEU A 48 -23.56 10.49 -7.70
CA LEU A 48 -24.52 9.46 -7.34
C LEU A 48 -25.83 10.03 -6.81
N ASP A 49 -25.82 11.29 -6.31
CA ASP A 49 -26.96 12.08 -5.76
C ASP A 49 -28.04 11.23 -5.06
N ARG A 50 -27.62 10.25 -4.27
CA ARG A 50 -28.53 9.20 -3.79
C ARG A 50 -28.23 8.71 -2.38
N PHE A 51 -29.06 7.78 -1.96
CA PHE A 51 -29.17 7.11 -0.71
C PHE A 51 -27.87 6.84 0.05
N GLY A 52 -27.84 7.24 1.31
CA GLY A 52 -26.74 6.94 2.23
C GLY A 52 -25.71 8.04 2.40
N TRP A 53 -25.80 9.15 1.64
CA TRP A 53 -24.99 10.32 1.86
C TRP A 53 -25.72 11.33 2.75
N GLU A 54 -25.04 11.82 3.78
CA GLU A 54 -25.58 12.86 4.66
C GLU A 54 -25.69 14.20 3.90
N ARG A 55 -26.93 14.70 3.82
CA ARG A 55 -27.21 15.96 3.10
C ARG A 55 -27.03 17.19 3.97
N ASP A 56 -27.14 17.03 5.29
CA ASP A 56 -26.89 18.10 6.24
C ASP A 56 -25.39 18.20 6.54
N ARG A 57 -24.71 19.07 5.80
CA ARG A 57 -23.28 19.30 5.92
C ARG A 57 -22.86 19.96 7.24
N ASN A 58 -23.80 20.40 8.05
CA ASN A 58 -23.51 20.97 9.36
C ASN A 58 -23.81 19.98 10.48
N SER A 59 -24.13 18.73 10.13
CA SER A 59 -24.41 17.71 11.15
C SER A 59 -23.13 17.04 11.63
N PRO A 60 -23.06 16.62 12.89
CA PRO A 60 -21.95 15.80 13.40
C PRO A 60 -21.80 14.47 12.65
N ALA A 61 -22.88 13.94 12.08
CA ALA A 61 -22.85 12.73 11.26
C ALA A 61 -22.07 12.94 9.95
N HIS A 62 -22.27 14.09 9.30
CA HIS A 62 -21.51 14.46 8.10
C HIS A 62 -20.01 14.60 8.40
N ASP A 63 -19.67 15.31 9.47
CA ASP A 63 -18.28 15.48 9.89
C ASP A 63 -17.62 14.12 10.16
N ARG A 64 -18.35 13.21 10.80
CA ARG A 64 -17.86 11.86 11.07
C ARG A 64 -17.61 11.06 9.78
N LEU A 65 -18.52 11.12 8.82
CA LEU A 65 -18.34 10.46 7.52
C LEU A 65 -17.07 10.96 6.79
N ILE A 66 -16.85 12.27 6.79
CA ILE A 66 -15.66 12.86 6.17
C ILE A 66 -14.39 12.37 6.88
N ILE A 67 -14.38 12.35 8.21
CA ILE A 67 -13.24 11.89 9.00
C ILE A 67 -12.94 10.41 8.71
N ASP A 68 -13.95 9.55 8.72
CA ASP A 68 -13.77 8.12 8.45
C ASP A 68 -13.19 7.86 7.05
N TRP A 69 -13.62 8.63 6.04
CA TRP A 69 -13.04 8.56 4.70
C TRP A 69 -11.60 9.05 4.65
N MET A 70 -11.30 10.18 5.30
CA MET A 70 -9.94 10.70 5.36
C MET A 70 -9.00 9.73 6.08
N ASP A 71 -9.44 9.12 7.17
CA ASP A 71 -8.63 8.16 7.93
C ASP A 71 -8.38 6.87 7.16
N ALA A 72 -9.38 6.36 6.46
CA ALA A 72 -9.25 5.14 5.66
C ALA A 72 -8.35 5.30 4.43
N LEU A 73 -8.32 6.49 3.83
CA LEU A 73 -7.69 6.71 2.52
C LEU A 73 -6.43 7.58 2.56
N GLN A 74 -6.06 8.17 3.70
CA GLN A 74 -4.92 9.09 3.81
C GLN A 74 -3.58 8.50 3.38
N ASP A 75 -3.43 7.18 3.43
CA ASP A 75 -2.18 6.48 3.12
C ASP A 75 -2.02 6.14 1.63
N TYR A 76 -3.03 6.41 0.82
CA TYR A 76 -3.00 6.12 -0.61
C TYR A 76 -2.83 7.39 -1.43
N PRO A 77 -2.04 7.36 -2.53
CA PRO A 77 -1.95 8.47 -3.48
C PRO A 77 -3.32 8.84 -4.07
N LEU A 78 -3.50 10.12 -4.36
CA LEU A 78 -4.79 10.65 -4.83
C LEU A 78 -5.22 10.08 -6.19
N ASP A 79 -4.27 9.75 -7.06
CA ASP A 79 -4.52 9.10 -8.35
C ASP A 79 -5.07 7.68 -8.19
N GLU A 80 -4.54 6.91 -7.22
CA GLU A 80 -5.07 5.58 -6.89
C GLU A 80 -6.49 5.67 -6.31
N ILE A 81 -6.72 6.63 -5.40
CA ILE A 81 -8.05 6.88 -4.84
C ILE A 81 -9.05 7.23 -5.96
N ARG A 82 -8.69 8.13 -6.86
CA ARG A 82 -9.53 8.53 -8.00
C ARG A 82 -9.82 7.38 -8.96
N ALA A 83 -8.83 6.54 -9.23
CA ALA A 83 -9.00 5.35 -10.05
C ALA A 83 -9.99 4.39 -9.39
N ALA A 84 -9.81 4.09 -8.11
CA ALA A 84 -10.70 3.22 -7.34
C ALA A 84 -12.14 3.77 -7.26
N CYS A 85 -12.31 5.08 -7.07
CA CYS A 85 -13.62 5.73 -7.10
C CYS A 85 -14.32 5.55 -8.46
N ARG A 86 -13.59 5.72 -9.57
CA ARG A 86 -14.15 5.47 -10.91
C ARG A 86 -14.57 4.03 -11.10
N GLU A 87 -13.74 3.08 -10.70
CA GLU A 87 -14.08 1.65 -10.78
C GLU A 87 -15.29 1.28 -9.91
N ALA A 88 -15.37 1.82 -8.69
CA ALA A 88 -16.50 1.56 -7.82
C ALA A 88 -17.82 2.07 -8.41
N VAL A 89 -17.80 3.26 -9.03
CA VAL A 89 -18.98 3.81 -9.75
C VAL A 89 -19.34 2.95 -10.95
N MET A 90 -18.36 2.49 -11.72
CA MET A 90 -18.61 1.62 -12.88
C MET A 90 -19.17 0.26 -12.47
N ALA A 91 -18.68 -0.31 -11.39
CA ALA A 91 -19.14 -1.59 -10.86
C ALA A 91 -20.58 -1.51 -10.29
N ARG A 92 -20.93 -0.39 -9.67
CA ARG A 92 -22.23 -0.17 -9.03
C ARG A 92 -22.73 1.26 -9.28
N PRO A 93 -23.24 1.56 -10.47
CA PRO A 93 -23.60 2.94 -10.86
C PRO A 93 -24.78 3.52 -10.08
N ASN A 94 -25.50 2.71 -9.34
CA ASN A 94 -26.69 3.11 -8.59
C ASN A 94 -26.51 3.05 -7.05
N ALA A 95 -25.30 2.84 -6.57
CA ALA A 95 -25.02 2.73 -5.14
C ALA A 95 -23.80 3.58 -4.77
N MET A 96 -23.94 4.37 -3.69
CA MET A 96 -22.81 5.10 -3.11
C MET A 96 -21.83 4.09 -2.50
N PRO A 97 -20.56 4.04 -2.93
CA PRO A 97 -19.57 3.19 -2.28
C PRO A 97 -19.23 3.76 -0.89
N ASN A 98 -18.85 2.90 0.03
CA ASN A 98 -18.22 3.32 1.27
C ASN A 98 -16.68 3.27 1.14
N GLU A 99 -15.98 3.76 2.15
CA GLU A 99 -14.51 3.78 2.21
C GLU A 99 -13.90 2.38 2.06
N GLY A 100 -14.51 1.35 2.63
CA GLY A 100 -14.07 -0.04 2.52
C GLY A 100 -14.12 -0.56 1.08
N HIS A 101 -15.13 -0.19 0.29
CA HIS A 101 -15.19 -0.54 -1.13
C HIS A 101 -14.05 0.12 -1.92
N ILE A 102 -13.70 1.37 -1.61
CA ILE A 102 -12.61 2.07 -2.29
C ILE A 102 -11.27 1.45 -1.91
N VAL A 103 -11.03 1.17 -0.62
CA VAL A 103 -9.82 0.48 -0.15
C VAL A 103 -9.67 -0.89 -0.85
N SER A 104 -10.75 -1.68 -0.95
CA SER A 104 -10.71 -2.97 -1.65
C SER A 104 -10.28 -2.82 -3.11
N LYS A 105 -10.79 -1.82 -3.83
CA LYS A 105 -10.40 -1.56 -5.22
C LYS A 105 -8.93 -1.15 -5.35
N ILE A 106 -8.42 -0.33 -4.43
CA ILE A 106 -7.00 0.03 -4.38
C ILE A 106 -6.15 -1.23 -4.15
N MET A 107 -6.53 -2.07 -3.18
CA MET A 107 -5.79 -3.29 -2.87
C MET A 107 -5.80 -4.30 -4.04
N GLU A 108 -6.92 -4.46 -4.74
CA GLU A 108 -7.03 -5.27 -5.95
C GLU A 108 -6.06 -4.77 -7.05
N ALA A 109 -6.05 -3.46 -7.31
CA ALA A 109 -5.16 -2.84 -8.29
C ALA A 109 -3.68 -3.00 -7.92
N ARG A 110 -3.33 -2.80 -6.65
CA ARG A 110 -1.97 -2.99 -6.14
C ARG A 110 -1.51 -4.45 -6.24
N ALA A 111 -2.38 -5.40 -5.91
CA ALA A 111 -2.07 -6.82 -6.05
C ALA A 111 -1.86 -7.21 -7.52
N ALA A 112 -2.66 -6.67 -8.44
CA ALA A 112 -2.46 -6.86 -9.87
C ALA A 112 -1.14 -6.26 -10.35
N PHE A 113 -0.80 -5.05 -9.90
CA PHE A 113 0.48 -4.40 -10.23
C PHE A 113 1.68 -5.25 -9.79
N VAL A 114 1.70 -5.74 -8.55
CA VAL A 114 2.80 -6.59 -8.04
C VAL A 114 2.93 -7.90 -8.82
N ARG A 115 1.82 -8.52 -9.21
CA ARG A 115 1.84 -9.72 -10.04
C ARG A 115 2.45 -9.49 -11.43
N LEU A 116 2.15 -8.34 -12.02
CA LEU A 116 2.65 -7.97 -13.35
C LEU A 116 4.11 -7.44 -13.31
N ASN A 117 4.54 -6.94 -12.16
CA ASN A 117 5.86 -6.37 -11.92
C ASN A 117 6.50 -7.06 -10.70
N PRO A 118 6.83 -8.35 -10.79
CA PRO A 118 7.46 -9.04 -9.67
C PRO A 118 8.77 -8.32 -9.33
N PRO A 119 9.09 -8.15 -8.03
CA PRO A 119 10.34 -7.53 -7.63
C PRO A 119 11.49 -8.33 -8.22
N THR A 120 12.42 -7.63 -8.87
CA THR A 120 13.66 -8.25 -9.34
C THR A 120 14.43 -8.65 -8.10
N THR A 121 14.30 -9.91 -7.70
CA THR A 121 15.14 -10.48 -6.66
C THR A 121 16.56 -10.46 -7.23
N ALA A 122 17.42 -9.57 -6.72
CA ALA A 122 18.84 -9.70 -6.99
C ALA A 122 19.21 -11.14 -6.64
N PRO A 123 19.93 -11.86 -7.53
CA PRO A 123 20.34 -13.22 -7.20
C PRO A 123 21.01 -13.17 -5.84
N GLU A 124 20.47 -13.92 -4.87
CA GLU A 124 21.13 -14.05 -3.58
C GLU A 124 22.61 -14.32 -3.85
N PRO A 125 23.52 -13.53 -3.23
CA PRO A 125 24.94 -13.81 -3.39
C PRO A 125 25.10 -15.28 -3.04
N ARG A 126 25.51 -16.05 -4.05
CA ARG A 126 25.68 -17.50 -3.92
C ARG A 126 26.56 -17.69 -2.70
N GLN A 127 25.97 -18.08 -1.58
CA GLN A 127 26.74 -18.38 -0.38
C GLN A 127 27.74 -19.41 -0.85
N GLU A 128 28.99 -19.01 -0.95
CA GLU A 128 30.07 -19.95 -1.23
C GLU A 128 29.96 -21.03 -0.19
N ARG A 129 29.57 -22.21 -0.63
CA ARG A 129 29.51 -23.36 0.28
C ARG A 129 30.86 -23.46 0.93
N MET A 130 30.89 -23.26 2.22
CA MET A 130 32.11 -23.37 3.01
C MET A 130 32.79 -24.69 2.63
N SER A 131 34.06 -24.62 2.25
CA SER A 131 34.80 -25.83 1.89
C SER A 131 34.77 -26.83 3.05
N ALA A 132 34.79 -28.12 2.74
CA ALA A 132 34.79 -29.16 3.78
C ALA A 132 35.98 -28.97 4.75
N GLU A 133 37.10 -28.45 4.25
CA GLU A 133 38.29 -28.15 5.04
C GLU A 133 38.03 -27.03 6.04
N ARG A 134 37.40 -25.94 5.59
CA ARG A 134 37.05 -24.81 6.47
C ARG A 134 35.99 -25.18 7.50
N ALA A 135 35.02 -26.02 7.13
CA ALA A 135 34.04 -26.57 8.06
C ALA A 135 34.69 -27.44 9.13
N ALA A 136 35.65 -28.29 8.72
CA ALA A 136 36.41 -29.12 9.65
C ALA A 136 37.28 -28.31 10.62
N GLU A 137 37.90 -27.27 10.14
CA GLU A 137 38.69 -26.31 10.92
C GLU A 137 37.85 -25.62 12.02
N ILE A 138 36.68 -25.10 11.65
CA ILE A 138 35.74 -24.50 12.59
C ILE A 138 35.23 -25.50 13.60
N MET A 139 34.90 -26.74 13.16
CA MET A 139 34.45 -27.81 14.08
C MET A 139 35.54 -28.20 15.06
N ALA A 140 36.80 -28.23 14.63
CA ALA A 140 37.93 -28.51 15.51
C ALA A 140 38.13 -27.38 16.54
N GLU A 141 38.02 -26.13 16.14
CA GLU A 141 38.15 -24.93 16.98
C GLU A 141 37.07 -24.87 18.06
N VAL A 142 35.83 -25.31 17.74
CA VAL A 142 34.69 -25.31 18.66
C VAL A 142 34.66 -26.63 19.51
N GLY A 143 35.62 -27.56 19.30
CA GLY A 143 35.70 -28.80 20.01
C GLY A 143 34.59 -29.80 19.67
N PHE A 144 33.92 -29.62 18.53
CA PHE A 144 32.87 -30.52 18.07
C PHE A 144 33.48 -31.74 17.37
N ARG A 145 33.27 -32.93 17.97
CA ARG A 145 33.63 -34.20 17.34
C ARG A 145 32.40 -34.86 16.73
N PRO A 146 32.31 -34.97 15.40
CA PRO A 146 31.20 -35.68 14.77
C PRO A 146 31.22 -37.16 15.20
N LYS A 147 30.09 -37.66 15.70
CA LYS A 147 29.94 -39.11 15.94
C LYS A 147 29.87 -39.82 14.57
N THR A 148 30.90 -40.57 14.25
CA THR A 148 30.81 -41.54 13.14
C THR A 148 29.93 -42.66 13.59
N PHE A 149 28.73 -42.80 13.01
CA PHE A 149 27.97 -44.00 13.13
C PHE A 149 28.69 -45.08 12.28
N GLY A 150 29.41 -45.94 12.97
CA GLY A 150 30.14 -47.01 12.34
C GLY A 150 29.18 -47.97 11.61
N GLY A 151 29.48 -48.21 10.33
CA GLY A 151 28.95 -49.36 9.65
C GLY A 151 29.49 -50.61 10.34
N GLN A 152 28.59 -51.47 10.75
CA GLN A 152 28.94 -52.87 11.01
C GLN A 152 28.81 -53.64 9.71
N GLU A 153 29.84 -54.40 9.39
CA GLU A 153 29.86 -55.47 8.40
C GLU A 153 28.76 -56.51 8.70
#